data_06156b8a19d08a77da878bc3d1c4e4c8
#
_entry.id   06156b8a19d08a77da878bc3d1c4e4c8
#
_cell.length_a   1.000
_cell.length_b   1.000
_cell.length_c   1.000
_cell.angle_alpha   90.00
_cell.angle_beta   90.00
_cell.angle_gamma   90.00
#
_symmetry.space_group_name_H-M   'P 1'
#
loop_
_entity.id
_entity.type
_entity.pdbx_description
1 polymer ?
#
loop_
_entity_poly.entity_id
_entity_poly.type
_entity_poly.pdbx_seq_one_letter_code
_entity_poly.pdbx_strand_id
1 'polypeptide(L)'
;MTMTRKEAPQWLLDFWKEIDNKTFGKGFDCFAEDATCHLGIAAWKGREAIRENLRAFIDTGFTAHHDVLEYWDGGSLKIFRGIVTMTPDDPAKPVVKPVMTHFFYMDEANPEQVRSWIGSVGPIAF
;
A
#
# COMPACT_ATOMS: atom_id res chain seq x y z
N MET A 1 -10.73 -21.54 -1.31
CA MET A 1 -9.48 -20.75 -1.33
C MET A 1 -8.67 -21.09 -0.09
N THR A 2 -7.39 -21.36 -0.25
CA THR A 2 -6.48 -21.63 0.86
C THR A 2 -5.56 -20.44 1.04
N MET A 3 -5.54 -19.87 2.23
CA MET A 3 -4.60 -18.82 2.60
C MET A 3 -3.31 -19.43 3.12
N THR A 4 -2.19 -19.05 2.54
CA THR A 4 -0.87 -19.52 2.95
C THR A 4 0.01 -18.34 3.36
N ARG A 5 0.55 -18.38 4.57
CA ARG A 5 1.51 -17.37 5.01
C ARG A 5 2.83 -17.55 4.26
N LYS A 6 3.34 -16.48 3.68
CA LYS A 6 4.56 -16.45 2.90
C LYS A 6 5.38 -15.20 3.20
N GLU A 7 6.58 -15.15 2.67
CA GLU A 7 7.32 -13.89 2.59
C GLU A 7 6.64 -12.96 1.58
N ALA A 8 6.69 -11.66 1.84
CA ALA A 8 6.13 -10.67 0.93
C ALA A 8 6.82 -10.77 -0.44
N PRO A 9 6.06 -10.80 -1.55
CA PRO A 9 6.64 -10.89 -2.88
C PRO A 9 7.36 -9.60 -3.27
N GLN A 10 8.29 -9.71 -4.20
CA GLN A 10 9.12 -8.58 -4.62
C GLN A 10 8.30 -7.42 -5.17
N TRP A 11 7.20 -7.70 -5.92
CA TRP A 11 6.37 -6.62 -6.46
C TRP A 11 5.76 -5.74 -5.37
N LEU A 12 5.41 -6.35 -4.23
CA LEU A 12 4.82 -5.62 -3.10
C LEU A 12 5.90 -4.79 -2.38
N LEU A 13 7.08 -5.36 -2.20
CA LEU A 13 8.20 -4.64 -1.61
C LEU A 13 8.62 -3.45 -2.48
N ASP A 14 8.66 -3.63 -3.79
CA ASP A 14 8.97 -2.56 -4.74
C ASP A 14 7.92 -1.45 -4.70
N PHE A 15 6.65 -1.82 -4.58
CA PHE A 15 5.56 -0.86 -4.44
C PHE A 15 5.73 -0.01 -3.19
N TRP A 16 5.97 -0.63 -2.02
CA TRP A 16 6.19 0.12 -0.78
C TRP A 16 7.43 1.00 -0.84
N LYS A 17 8.49 0.56 -1.50
CA LYS A 17 9.70 1.37 -1.69
C LYS A 17 9.43 2.64 -2.49
N GLU A 18 8.57 2.56 -3.49
CA GLU A 18 8.20 3.75 -4.27
C GLU A 18 7.55 4.82 -3.39
N ILE A 19 6.71 4.39 -2.46
CA ILE A 19 6.07 5.29 -1.51
C ILE A 19 7.09 5.82 -0.50
N ASP A 20 7.90 4.94 0.09
CA ASP A 20 8.88 5.29 1.11
C ASP A 20 9.93 6.27 0.58
N ASN A 21 10.36 6.09 -0.68
CA ASN A 21 11.33 6.93 -1.34
C ASN A 21 10.71 8.14 -2.07
N LYS A 22 9.37 8.22 -2.10
CA LYS A 22 8.61 9.26 -2.82
C LYS A 22 8.98 9.32 -4.31
N THR A 23 9.24 8.18 -4.93
CA THR A 23 9.61 8.09 -6.34
C THR A 23 8.44 7.81 -7.28
N PHE A 24 7.43 7.07 -6.82
CA PHE A 24 6.17 6.80 -7.55
C PHE A 24 6.37 6.32 -8.98
N GLY A 25 7.35 5.44 -9.19
CA GLY A 25 7.75 4.94 -10.50
C GLY A 25 7.15 3.57 -10.84
N LYS A 26 8.01 2.69 -11.36
CA LYS A 26 7.62 1.38 -11.91
C LYS A 26 7.02 0.42 -10.90
N GLY A 27 7.24 0.61 -9.60
CA GLY A 27 6.58 -0.19 -8.57
C GLY A 27 5.06 -0.14 -8.65
N PHE A 28 4.50 0.91 -9.27
CA PHE A 28 3.06 1.04 -9.50
C PHE A 28 2.55 0.22 -10.69
N ASP A 29 3.43 -0.39 -11.48
CA ASP A 29 3.03 -1.29 -12.57
C ASP A 29 2.40 -2.59 -12.06
N CYS A 30 2.45 -2.84 -10.75
CA CYS A 30 1.71 -3.93 -10.12
C CYS A 30 0.18 -3.77 -10.25
N PHE A 31 -0.32 -2.56 -10.50
CA PHE A 31 -1.74 -2.30 -10.68
C PHE A 31 -2.16 -2.47 -12.14
N ALA A 32 -3.35 -3.05 -12.36
CA ALA A 32 -4.01 -2.99 -13.66
C ALA A 32 -4.31 -1.52 -14.00
N GLU A 33 -4.40 -1.19 -15.30
CA GLU A 33 -4.65 0.20 -15.72
C GLU A 33 -5.93 0.78 -15.14
N ASP A 34 -6.97 -0.04 -15.00
CA ASP A 34 -8.28 0.33 -14.47
C ASP A 34 -8.49 -0.08 -13.01
N ALA A 35 -7.40 -0.37 -12.29
CA ALA A 35 -7.46 -0.77 -10.89
C ALA A 35 -8.19 0.24 -10.03
N THR A 36 -8.85 -0.23 -8.98
CA THR A 36 -9.51 0.62 -7.99
C THR A 36 -8.76 0.58 -6.67
N CYS A 37 -8.86 1.66 -5.91
CA CYS A 37 -8.24 1.78 -4.61
C CYS A 37 -9.21 2.42 -3.63
N HIS A 38 -9.32 1.82 -2.44
CA HIS A 38 -10.08 2.37 -1.33
C HIS A 38 -9.18 2.43 -0.10
N LEU A 39 -8.86 3.64 0.35
CA LEU A 39 -8.05 3.90 1.55
C LEU A 39 -8.86 4.79 2.47
N GLY A 40 -9.46 4.23 3.53
CA GLY A 40 -10.37 4.96 4.38
C GLY A 40 -11.56 5.48 3.59
N ILE A 41 -11.75 6.80 3.57
CA ILE A 41 -12.82 7.44 2.80
C ILE A 41 -12.41 7.76 1.34
N ALA A 42 -11.12 7.61 1.02
CA ALA A 42 -10.65 7.85 -0.33
C ALA A 42 -11.03 6.70 -1.26
N ALA A 43 -11.46 7.03 -2.47
CA ALA A 43 -11.78 6.06 -3.51
C ALA A 43 -11.26 6.58 -4.85
N TRP A 44 -10.31 5.86 -5.44
CA TRP A 44 -9.69 6.26 -6.71
C TRP A 44 -9.81 5.14 -7.72
N LYS A 45 -9.94 5.50 -8.99
CA LYS A 45 -10.02 4.54 -10.09
C LYS A 45 -8.96 4.87 -11.15
N GLY A 46 -8.22 3.83 -11.53
CA GLY A 46 -7.15 3.90 -12.51
C GLY A 46 -5.77 4.00 -11.88
N ARG A 47 -4.81 3.29 -12.47
CA ARG A 47 -3.41 3.27 -12.00
C ARG A 47 -2.85 4.68 -11.82
N GLU A 48 -3.06 5.55 -12.81
CA GLU A 48 -2.50 6.89 -12.76
C GLU A 48 -3.17 7.76 -11.70
N ALA A 49 -4.48 7.61 -11.49
CA ALA A 49 -5.18 8.29 -10.41
C ALA A 49 -4.70 7.82 -9.04
N ILE A 50 -4.46 6.51 -8.87
CA ILE A 50 -3.90 5.95 -7.65
C ILE A 50 -2.51 6.56 -7.39
N ARG A 51 -1.65 6.58 -8.39
CA ARG A 51 -0.30 7.13 -8.30
C ARG A 51 -0.33 8.61 -7.87
N GLU A 52 -1.09 9.42 -8.56
CA GLU A 52 -1.11 10.88 -8.34
C GLU A 52 -1.77 11.25 -7.01
N ASN A 53 -2.88 10.59 -6.64
CA ASN A 53 -3.53 10.87 -5.37
C ASN A 53 -2.69 10.40 -4.18
N LEU A 54 -2.03 9.25 -4.32
CA LEU A 54 -1.16 8.74 -3.26
C LEU A 54 0.08 9.64 -3.11
N ARG A 55 0.64 10.11 -4.22
CA ARG A 55 1.74 11.08 -4.20
C ARG A 55 1.33 12.33 -3.42
N ALA A 56 0.18 12.89 -3.73
CA ALA A 56 -0.32 14.08 -3.05
C ALA A 56 -0.54 13.86 -1.55
N PHE A 57 -1.02 12.66 -1.17
CA PHE A 57 -1.22 12.29 0.22
C PHE A 57 0.11 12.14 0.98
N ILE A 58 1.07 11.44 0.38
CA ILE A 58 2.36 11.16 1.01
C ILE A 58 3.23 12.43 1.11
N ASP A 59 3.09 13.36 0.16
CA ASP A 59 3.89 14.59 0.15
C ASP A 59 3.24 15.69 0.99
N THR A 60 2.89 15.37 2.24
CA THR A 60 2.18 16.29 3.16
C THR A 60 2.96 16.58 4.44
N GLY A 61 4.29 16.51 4.40
CA GLY A 61 5.13 16.90 5.51
C GLY A 61 5.57 15.77 6.43
N PHE A 62 5.68 14.57 5.89
CA PHE A 62 6.23 13.42 6.61
C PHE A 62 6.92 12.45 5.66
N THR A 63 7.75 11.57 6.21
CA THR A 63 8.28 10.40 5.50
C THR A 63 7.65 9.14 6.05
N ALA A 64 7.47 8.15 5.20
CA ALA A 64 6.92 6.86 5.58
C ALA A 64 7.96 5.77 5.36
N HIS A 65 7.95 4.77 6.24
CA HIS A 65 8.72 3.55 6.05
C HIS A 65 7.85 2.35 6.40
N HIS A 66 7.71 1.42 5.46
CA HIS A 66 6.84 0.26 5.58
C HIS A 66 7.65 -0.98 5.96
N ASP A 67 7.27 -1.62 7.07
CA ASP A 67 7.82 -2.90 7.51
C ASP A 67 6.76 -3.98 7.44
N VAL A 68 7.13 -5.15 6.95
CA VAL A 68 6.23 -6.30 6.84
C VAL A 68 6.12 -7.00 8.19
N LEU A 69 4.89 -7.16 8.69
CA LEU A 69 4.61 -8.06 9.81
C LEU A 69 4.25 -9.45 9.32
N GLU A 70 3.36 -9.52 8.35
CA GLU A 70 2.94 -10.79 7.76
C GLU A 70 2.35 -10.58 6.37
N TYR A 71 2.43 -11.61 5.57
CA TYR A 71 1.84 -11.64 4.23
C TYR A 71 1.17 -12.98 3.99
N TRP A 72 -0.03 -12.94 3.43
CA TRP A 72 -0.84 -14.13 3.16
C TRP A 72 -1.23 -14.18 1.69
N ASP A 73 -1.07 -15.34 1.09
CA ASP A 73 -1.40 -15.61 -0.31
C ASP A 73 -2.60 -16.56 -0.38
N GLY A 74 -3.71 -16.06 -0.89
CA GLY A 74 -4.92 -16.81 -1.16
C GLY A 74 -5.23 -16.95 -2.65
N GLY A 75 -4.22 -16.78 -3.51
CA GLY A 75 -4.41 -16.78 -4.95
C GLY A 75 -4.97 -15.45 -5.46
N SER A 76 -6.28 -15.35 -5.59
CA SER A 76 -6.95 -14.13 -6.05
C SER A 76 -6.99 -13.02 -5.01
N LEU A 77 -6.70 -13.34 -3.76
CA LEU A 77 -6.64 -12.36 -2.66
C LEU A 77 -5.29 -12.47 -1.96
N LYS A 78 -4.58 -11.36 -1.85
CA LYS A 78 -3.35 -11.23 -1.07
C LYS A 78 -3.62 -10.30 0.10
N ILE A 79 -3.12 -10.66 1.27
CA ILE A 79 -3.28 -9.85 2.49
C ILE A 79 -1.89 -9.48 3.01
N PHE A 80 -1.71 -8.18 3.25
CA PHE A 80 -0.50 -7.63 3.84
C PHE A 80 -0.87 -6.99 5.17
N ARG A 81 -0.12 -7.33 6.21
CA ARG A 81 -0.11 -6.55 7.47
C ARG A 81 1.28 -6.02 7.70
N GLY A 82 1.35 -4.76 8.09
CA GLY A 82 2.62 -4.12 8.33
C GLY A 82 2.53 -3.00 9.33
N ILE A 83 3.69 -2.43 9.62
CA ILE A 83 3.82 -1.20 10.39
C ILE A 83 4.34 -0.13 9.45
N VAL A 84 3.67 1.02 9.42
CA VAL A 84 4.22 2.20 8.76
C VAL A 84 4.79 3.13 9.82
N THR A 85 6.09 3.40 9.72
CA THR A 85 6.73 4.42 10.55
C THR A 85 6.58 5.76 9.85
N MET A 86 5.80 6.66 10.44
CA MET A 86 5.56 7.99 9.91
C MET A 86 6.36 8.99 10.71
N THR A 87 7.37 9.58 10.07
CA THR A 87 8.26 10.57 10.70
C THR A 87 7.91 11.95 10.15
N PRO A 88 7.32 12.83 10.99
CA PRO A 88 7.03 14.20 10.55
C PRO A 88 8.31 14.97 10.19
N ASP A 89 8.22 15.89 9.22
CA ASP A 89 9.31 16.80 8.90
C ASP A 89 9.56 17.79 10.04
N ASP A 90 8.50 18.14 10.78
CA ASP A 90 8.60 18.98 11.97
C ASP A 90 9.09 18.14 13.16
N PRO A 91 10.30 18.39 13.69
CA PRO A 91 10.84 17.60 14.80
C PRO A 91 10.08 17.76 16.12
N ALA A 92 9.19 18.75 16.22
CA ALA A 92 8.32 18.93 17.38
C ALA A 92 7.15 17.95 17.41
N LYS A 93 6.82 17.31 16.28
CA LYS A 93 5.74 16.34 16.18
C LYS A 93 6.26 14.92 16.42
N PRO A 94 5.47 14.06 17.08
CA PRO A 94 5.92 12.69 17.39
C PRO A 94 5.95 11.79 16.15
N VAL A 95 6.90 10.85 16.15
CA VAL A 95 6.88 9.71 15.23
C VAL A 95 5.75 8.77 15.64
N VAL A 96 4.94 8.32 14.68
CA VAL A 96 3.86 7.36 14.91
C VAL A 96 4.09 6.11 14.08
N LYS A 97 3.65 4.95 14.61
CA LYS A 97 3.87 3.65 13.99
C LYS A 97 2.57 2.84 13.92
N PRO A 98 1.55 3.31 13.20
CA PRO A 98 0.30 2.57 13.10
C PRO A 98 0.46 1.24 12.37
N VAL A 99 -0.34 0.25 12.77
CA VAL A 99 -0.45 -1.02 12.06
C VAL A 99 -1.39 -0.82 10.86
N MET A 100 -1.01 -1.40 9.72
CA MET A 100 -1.81 -1.38 8.50
C MET A 100 -2.24 -2.78 8.12
N THR A 101 -3.42 -2.86 7.49
CA THR A 101 -3.89 -4.08 6.84
C THR A 101 -4.35 -3.71 5.44
N HIS A 102 -3.81 -4.39 4.44
CA HIS A 102 -4.13 -4.14 3.04
C HIS A 102 -4.55 -5.43 2.34
N PHE A 103 -5.63 -5.34 1.57
CA PHE A 103 -6.15 -6.41 0.73
C PHE A 103 -5.88 -6.06 -0.72
N PHE A 104 -5.24 -6.98 -1.43
CA PHE A 104 -4.98 -6.86 -2.86
C PHE A 104 -5.76 -7.96 -3.59
N TYR A 105 -6.80 -7.56 -4.31
CA TYR A 105 -7.57 -8.46 -5.16
C TYR A 105 -6.93 -8.46 -6.53
N MET A 106 -6.49 -9.65 -6.98
CA MET A 106 -5.78 -9.79 -8.24
C MET A 106 -6.75 -9.84 -9.41
N ASP A 107 -6.30 -9.38 -10.58
CA ASP A 107 -7.10 -9.39 -11.81
C ASP A 107 -7.29 -10.83 -12.32
N GLU A 108 -8.51 -11.18 -12.71
CA GLU A 108 -8.83 -12.55 -13.18
C GLU A 108 -8.15 -12.86 -14.51
N ALA A 109 -8.07 -11.87 -15.41
CA ALA A 109 -7.44 -12.04 -16.72
C ALA A 109 -5.92 -11.98 -16.64
N ASN A 110 -5.38 -11.26 -15.64
CA ASN A 110 -3.94 -11.15 -15.41
C ASN A 110 -3.65 -11.26 -13.91
N PRO A 111 -3.47 -12.51 -13.40
CA PRO A 111 -3.33 -12.76 -11.97
C PRO A 111 -2.09 -12.13 -11.30
N GLU A 112 -1.17 -11.58 -12.09
CA GLU A 112 0.01 -10.90 -11.59
C GLU A 112 -0.23 -9.42 -11.35
N GLN A 113 -1.42 -8.91 -11.71
CA GLN A 113 -1.78 -7.51 -11.52
C GLN A 113 -2.88 -7.35 -10.48
N VAL A 114 -2.79 -6.28 -9.72
CA VAL A 114 -3.80 -5.89 -8.73
C VAL A 114 -4.96 -5.19 -9.45
N ARG A 115 -6.16 -5.72 -9.27
CA ARG A 115 -7.39 -5.12 -9.79
C ARG A 115 -8.03 -4.17 -8.77
N SER A 116 -7.95 -4.50 -7.48
CA SER A 116 -8.53 -3.69 -6.42
C SER A 116 -7.67 -3.74 -5.16
N TRP A 117 -7.40 -2.58 -4.60
CA TRP A 117 -6.62 -2.43 -3.38
C TRP A 117 -7.49 -1.76 -2.32
N ILE A 118 -7.64 -2.42 -1.18
CA ILE A 118 -8.40 -1.90 -0.03
C ILE A 118 -7.47 -1.89 1.16
N GLY A 119 -7.27 -0.73 1.75
CA GLY A 119 -6.37 -0.59 2.88
C GLY A 119 -6.97 0.15 4.05
N SER A 120 -6.50 -0.18 5.23
CA SER A 120 -6.81 0.53 6.46
C SER A 120 -5.55 0.73 7.28
N VAL A 121 -5.51 1.86 7.99
CA VAL A 121 -4.42 2.24 8.88
C VAL A 121 -5.04 2.65 10.19
N GLY A 122 -4.55 2.11 11.28
CA GLY A 122 -5.02 2.56 12.55
C GLY A 122 -4.79 1.62 13.73
N PRO A 123 -5.11 2.10 14.91
CA PRO A 123 -5.50 3.48 15.20
C PRO A 123 -4.33 4.45 15.06
N ILE A 124 -4.64 5.68 14.64
CA ILE A 124 -3.65 6.76 14.61
C ILE A 124 -3.99 7.71 15.76
N ALA A 125 -3.01 7.94 16.61
CA ALA A 125 -3.14 8.93 17.67
C ALA A 125 -2.84 10.33 17.11
N PHE A 126 -3.74 11.23 17.32
CA PHE A 126 -3.60 12.63 16.89
C PHE A 126 -3.23 13.51 18.08
#